data_3db62349498f77521b8b03031543b463
#
_entry.id   3db62349498f77521b8b03031543b463
#
_cell.length_a   1.000
_cell.length_b   1.000
_cell.length_c   1.000
_cell.angle_alpha   90.00
_cell.angle_beta   90.00
_cell.angle_gamma   90.00
#
_symmetry.space_group_name_H-M   'P 1'
#
loop_
_entity.id
_entity.type
_entity.pdbx_description
1 polymer ?
#
loop_
_entity_poly.entity_id
_entity_poly.type
_entity_poly.pdbx_seq_one_letter_code
_entity_poly.pdbx_strand_id
1 'polypeptide(L)'
;MQIIPVSDSSTNNDFFAVERVIYKNDPVFIPQLRQDVEKIFDPKKNKLFREGSAQRWILKDKNGKLIGRIAAFVNPKTFNEFKQPTGGVGFFECINDQEAANKLFDTGRDWLKEKGMEAMDGPINFGEKLQFWGLLVKDFTTPPSYGMNYNPEYYRTLMETYGFKLYYNQLMFHRDLLMPAQEVFVRKAEMLKQDPEIRTTNVVGWSDEYFAQCFLEVYNSAWGGHEGFKMMNIDVARKTIKSMKPVYDPRIVIFVFKADRPIGFYINLPELNQIFKYIHGNLNLLGKLKFLYHKKFNPPVTMFGVIFGVVKEYHGRGVEGAMIKFAETNIAHVTPYKDTILGWIGDFNPKMLKVCDNLGSTNYRTYATFRYLFDRNAPYERAPIIGSDKADKHENEAQED
;
A
#
# COMPACT_ATOMS: atom_id res chain seq x y z
N MET A 1 -22.17 -18.03 -18.87
CA MET A 1 -20.96 -17.23 -18.58
C MET A 1 -19.71 -17.97 -19.03
N GLN A 2 -18.74 -17.27 -19.63
CA GLN A 2 -17.49 -17.85 -20.16
C GLN A 2 -16.28 -17.20 -19.50
N ILE A 3 -15.40 -18.00 -18.90
CA ILE A 3 -14.07 -17.59 -18.42
C ILE A 3 -13.08 -17.65 -19.60
N ILE A 4 -12.31 -16.60 -19.78
CA ILE A 4 -11.29 -16.49 -20.82
C ILE A 4 -9.97 -16.07 -20.19
N PRO A 5 -8.89 -16.85 -20.33
CA PRO A 5 -7.57 -16.46 -19.84
C PRO A 5 -7.04 -15.26 -20.64
N VAL A 6 -6.31 -14.38 -19.97
CA VAL A 6 -5.62 -13.26 -20.63
C VAL A 6 -4.30 -13.79 -21.18
N SER A 7 -4.19 -13.84 -22.51
CA SER A 7 -3.04 -14.41 -23.24
C SER A 7 -2.51 -13.54 -24.38
N ASP A 8 -3.28 -12.56 -24.83
CA ASP A 8 -2.95 -11.68 -25.95
C ASP A 8 -3.37 -10.22 -25.73
N SER A 9 -3.11 -9.37 -26.71
CA SER A 9 -3.42 -7.93 -26.62
C SER A 9 -4.93 -7.66 -26.53
N SER A 10 -5.78 -8.48 -27.17
CA SER A 10 -7.23 -8.32 -27.15
C SER A 10 -7.77 -8.61 -25.77
N THR A 11 -7.47 -9.77 -25.22
CA THR A 11 -7.89 -10.18 -23.87
C THR A 11 -7.27 -9.31 -22.78
N ASN A 12 -6.03 -8.79 -23.00
CA ASN A 12 -5.45 -7.79 -22.11
C ASN A 12 -6.22 -6.46 -22.13
N ASN A 13 -6.68 -5.99 -23.29
CA ASN A 13 -7.52 -4.81 -23.39
C ASN A 13 -8.88 -5.03 -22.72
N ASP A 14 -9.49 -6.19 -22.91
CA ASP A 14 -10.72 -6.58 -22.25
C ASP A 14 -10.57 -6.60 -20.73
N PHE A 15 -9.43 -7.06 -20.20
CA PHE A 15 -9.15 -7.06 -18.76
C PHE A 15 -9.22 -5.65 -18.16
N PHE A 16 -8.67 -4.63 -18.84
CA PHE A 16 -8.77 -3.23 -18.40
C PHE A 16 -10.15 -2.62 -18.70
N ALA A 17 -10.85 -3.11 -19.71
CA ALA A 17 -12.15 -2.58 -20.07
C ALA A 17 -13.26 -2.95 -19.05
N VAL A 18 -13.09 -4.00 -18.25
CA VAL A 18 -14.05 -4.38 -17.18
C VAL A 18 -14.31 -3.22 -16.23
N GLU A 19 -13.28 -2.46 -15.84
CA GLU A 19 -13.44 -1.29 -14.95
C GLU A 19 -14.48 -0.30 -15.49
N ARG A 20 -14.51 -0.05 -16.80
CA ARG A 20 -15.47 0.87 -17.42
C ARG A 20 -16.91 0.39 -17.30
N VAL A 21 -17.11 -0.91 -17.19
CA VAL A 21 -18.45 -1.50 -16.99
C VAL A 21 -18.88 -1.32 -15.54
N ILE A 22 -17.98 -1.60 -14.60
CA ILE A 22 -18.28 -1.55 -13.16
C ILE A 22 -18.47 -0.12 -12.67
N TYR A 23 -17.56 0.79 -13.03
CA TYR A 23 -17.51 2.17 -12.49
C TYR A 23 -18.13 3.22 -13.41
N LYS A 24 -18.96 2.83 -14.38
CA LYS A 24 -19.54 3.73 -15.38
C LYS A 24 -20.21 4.99 -14.80
N ASN A 25 -20.84 4.84 -13.63
CA ASN A 25 -21.62 5.91 -12.98
C ASN A 25 -21.01 6.32 -11.63
N ASP A 26 -19.77 5.94 -11.36
CA ASP A 26 -19.10 6.25 -10.10
C ASP A 26 -18.24 7.54 -10.25
N PRO A 27 -18.65 8.67 -9.64
CA PRO A 27 -17.98 9.96 -9.83
C PRO A 27 -16.64 10.06 -9.08
N VAL A 28 -16.36 9.16 -8.11
CA VAL A 28 -15.14 9.20 -7.32
C VAL A 28 -14.09 8.22 -7.81
N PHE A 29 -14.46 7.30 -8.69
CA PHE A 29 -13.55 6.33 -9.25
C PHE A 29 -12.41 6.97 -10.04
N ILE A 30 -11.17 6.61 -9.73
CA ILE A 30 -9.99 6.99 -10.50
C ILE A 30 -9.35 5.71 -11.03
N PRO A 31 -9.29 5.52 -12.37
CA PRO A 31 -8.64 4.33 -12.93
C PRO A 31 -7.19 4.23 -12.54
N GLN A 32 -6.75 3.04 -12.19
CA GLN A 32 -5.33 2.74 -11.95
C GLN A 32 -4.52 2.99 -13.23
N LEU A 33 -3.27 3.42 -13.08
CA LEU A 33 -2.40 3.57 -14.24
C LEU A 33 -2.15 2.20 -14.87
N ARG A 34 -2.58 2.04 -16.13
CA ARG A 34 -2.47 0.78 -16.87
C ARG A 34 -1.05 0.20 -16.83
N GLN A 35 -0.04 1.05 -16.99
CA GLN A 35 1.36 0.64 -16.96
C GLN A 35 1.81 0.05 -15.62
N ASP A 36 1.22 0.48 -14.50
CA ASP A 36 1.56 -0.03 -13.17
C ASP A 36 0.99 -1.42 -12.98
N VAL A 37 -0.26 -1.64 -13.41
CA VAL A 37 -0.88 -2.97 -13.41
C VAL A 37 -0.16 -3.91 -14.38
N GLU A 38 0.13 -3.47 -15.61
CA GLU A 38 0.86 -4.28 -16.59
C GLU A 38 2.24 -4.70 -16.08
N LYS A 39 2.95 -3.81 -15.36
CA LYS A 39 4.25 -4.12 -14.76
C LYS A 39 4.20 -5.30 -13.80
N ILE A 40 3.10 -5.47 -13.06
CA ILE A 40 2.92 -6.58 -12.11
C ILE A 40 2.88 -7.93 -12.85
N PHE A 41 2.27 -7.95 -14.04
CA PHE A 41 2.08 -9.16 -14.85
C PHE A 41 3.12 -9.33 -15.96
N ASP A 42 4.15 -8.48 -16.03
CA ASP A 42 5.23 -8.58 -17.00
C ASP A 42 6.41 -9.38 -16.41
N PRO A 43 6.69 -10.62 -16.89
CA PRO A 43 7.80 -11.44 -16.38
C PRO A 43 9.18 -10.78 -16.54
N LYS A 44 9.32 -9.84 -17.48
CA LYS A 44 10.58 -9.11 -17.68
C LYS A 44 10.79 -8.02 -16.62
N LYS A 45 9.73 -7.50 -16.02
CA LYS A 45 9.77 -6.41 -15.05
C LYS A 45 9.57 -6.88 -13.63
N ASN A 46 8.68 -7.86 -13.40
CA ASN A 46 8.40 -8.42 -12.08
C ASN A 46 9.28 -9.64 -11.81
N LYS A 47 10.26 -9.46 -10.94
CA LYS A 47 11.22 -10.51 -10.58
C LYS A 47 10.59 -11.71 -9.85
N LEU A 48 9.39 -11.57 -9.30
CA LEU A 48 8.70 -12.68 -8.64
C LEU A 48 8.37 -13.81 -9.59
N PHE A 49 8.29 -13.56 -10.91
CA PHE A 49 8.11 -14.62 -11.90
C PHE A 49 9.29 -15.59 -12.04
N ARG A 50 10.42 -15.34 -11.39
CA ARG A 50 11.56 -16.28 -11.39
C ARG A 50 11.23 -17.60 -10.68
N GLU A 51 10.41 -17.53 -9.64
CA GLU A 51 10.04 -18.67 -8.79
C GLU A 51 8.53 -18.74 -8.56
N GLY A 52 7.82 -17.64 -8.79
CA GLY A 52 6.38 -17.53 -8.69
C GLY A 52 5.69 -17.54 -10.04
N SER A 53 4.37 -17.48 -10.00
CA SER A 53 3.54 -17.46 -11.21
C SER A 53 2.27 -16.64 -10.99
N ALA A 54 1.71 -16.12 -12.08
CA ALA A 54 0.45 -15.39 -12.06
C ALA A 54 -0.35 -15.66 -13.33
N GLN A 55 -1.66 -15.65 -13.20
CA GLN A 55 -2.58 -15.78 -14.33
C GLN A 55 -3.74 -14.79 -14.15
N ARG A 56 -4.24 -14.27 -15.25
CA ARG A 56 -5.40 -13.37 -15.30
C ARG A 56 -6.51 -13.97 -16.14
N TRP A 57 -7.77 -13.66 -15.79
CA TRP A 57 -8.95 -14.04 -16.54
C TRP A 57 -9.95 -12.90 -16.63
N ILE A 58 -10.74 -12.93 -17.70
CA ILE A 58 -11.94 -12.13 -17.88
C ILE A 58 -13.15 -13.04 -17.90
N LEU A 59 -14.29 -12.50 -17.48
CA LEU A 59 -15.59 -13.19 -17.52
C LEU A 59 -16.52 -12.45 -18.47
N LYS A 60 -17.09 -13.19 -19.42
CA LYS A 60 -18.13 -12.71 -20.33
C LYS A 60 -19.45 -13.45 -20.06
N ASP A 61 -20.56 -12.72 -20.24
CA ASP A 61 -21.90 -13.31 -20.19
C ASP A 61 -22.19 -14.13 -21.47
N LYS A 62 -23.41 -14.69 -21.56
CA LYS A 62 -23.85 -15.47 -22.74
C LYS A 62 -23.90 -14.68 -24.04
N ASN A 63 -23.94 -13.34 -23.95
CA ASN A 63 -24.00 -12.45 -25.09
C ASN A 63 -22.60 -11.85 -25.43
N GLY A 64 -21.53 -12.32 -24.78
CA GLY A 64 -20.16 -11.86 -24.98
C GLY A 64 -19.83 -10.54 -24.28
N LYS A 65 -20.72 -10.00 -23.43
CA LYS A 65 -20.48 -8.77 -22.68
C LYS A 65 -19.53 -9.05 -21.51
N LEU A 66 -18.56 -8.15 -21.29
CA LEU A 66 -17.67 -8.20 -20.13
C LEU A 66 -18.46 -7.94 -18.84
N ILE A 67 -18.33 -8.83 -17.85
CA ILE A 67 -19.03 -8.77 -16.57
C ILE A 67 -18.10 -8.96 -15.36
N GLY A 68 -16.84 -9.34 -15.58
CA GLY A 68 -15.87 -9.44 -14.49
C GLY A 68 -14.47 -9.79 -14.94
N ARG A 69 -13.54 -9.73 -13.99
CA ARG A 69 -12.15 -10.15 -14.13
C ARG A 69 -11.58 -10.59 -12.79
N ILE A 70 -10.52 -11.39 -12.82
CA ILE A 70 -9.72 -11.76 -11.65
C ILE A 70 -8.29 -12.08 -12.05
N ALA A 71 -7.38 -11.98 -11.12
CA ALA A 71 -6.03 -12.54 -11.21
C ALA A 71 -5.77 -13.46 -10.03
N ALA A 72 -4.98 -14.52 -10.25
CA ALA A 72 -4.46 -15.37 -9.19
C ALA A 72 -2.94 -15.50 -9.34
N PHE A 73 -2.24 -15.70 -8.23
CA PHE A 73 -0.77 -15.78 -8.24
C PHE A 73 -0.24 -16.54 -7.03
N VAL A 74 0.95 -17.12 -7.21
CA VAL A 74 1.77 -17.70 -6.16
C VAL A 74 3.00 -16.84 -5.99
N ASN A 75 3.13 -16.17 -4.85
CA ASN A 75 4.29 -15.36 -4.51
C ASN A 75 5.29 -16.19 -3.70
N PRO A 76 6.49 -16.49 -4.24
CA PRO A 76 7.46 -17.36 -3.59
C PRO A 76 7.97 -16.84 -2.24
N LYS A 77 7.81 -15.52 -1.98
CA LYS A 77 8.24 -14.91 -0.71
C LYS A 77 7.24 -15.09 0.42
N THR A 78 5.96 -15.31 0.10
CA THR A 78 4.88 -15.27 1.08
C THR A 78 3.94 -16.48 1.02
N PHE A 79 4.11 -17.39 0.03
CA PHE A 79 3.17 -18.50 -0.15
C PHE A 79 3.15 -19.49 1.02
N ASN A 80 4.20 -19.58 1.80
CA ASN A 80 4.32 -20.49 2.94
C ASN A 80 4.41 -19.75 4.30
N GLU A 81 4.05 -18.48 4.34
CA GLU A 81 3.96 -17.76 5.63
C GLU A 81 3.02 -18.54 6.57
N PHE A 82 3.46 -18.74 7.82
CA PHE A 82 2.70 -19.46 8.85
C PHE A 82 2.42 -20.96 8.51
N LYS A 83 3.33 -21.62 7.79
CA LYS A 83 3.23 -23.05 7.44
C LYS A 83 1.95 -23.45 6.70
N GLN A 84 1.23 -22.50 6.12
CA GLN A 84 0.06 -22.76 5.30
C GLN A 84 0.30 -22.28 3.88
N PRO A 85 0.40 -23.18 2.88
CA PRO A 85 0.54 -22.80 1.49
C PRO A 85 -0.63 -21.92 1.03
N THR A 86 -0.37 -20.61 0.89
CA THR A 86 -1.38 -19.60 0.60
C THR A 86 -1.03 -18.84 -0.66
N GLY A 87 -1.91 -18.89 -1.65
CA GLY A 87 -1.82 -18.07 -2.85
C GLY A 87 -2.55 -16.73 -2.69
N GLY A 88 -2.53 -15.92 -3.73
CA GLY A 88 -3.24 -14.65 -3.76
C GLY A 88 -4.22 -14.56 -4.90
N VAL A 89 -5.32 -13.86 -4.66
CA VAL A 89 -6.23 -13.38 -5.70
C VAL A 89 -6.38 -11.88 -5.61
N GLY A 90 -6.52 -11.21 -6.77
CA GLY A 90 -6.67 -9.76 -6.80
C GLY A 90 -7.12 -9.26 -8.16
N PHE A 91 -7.11 -7.93 -8.32
CA PHE A 91 -7.66 -7.28 -9.51
C PHE A 91 -9.07 -7.78 -9.84
N PHE A 92 -9.79 -8.18 -8.79
CA PHE A 92 -11.16 -8.67 -8.85
C PHE A 92 -12.09 -7.51 -9.17
N GLU A 93 -12.82 -7.66 -10.26
CA GLU A 93 -13.91 -6.80 -10.66
C GLU A 93 -15.10 -7.67 -11.09
N CYS A 94 -16.29 -7.35 -10.64
CA CYS A 94 -17.47 -8.13 -10.94
C CYS A 94 -18.73 -7.24 -10.89
N ILE A 95 -19.68 -7.48 -11.78
CA ILE A 95 -21.02 -6.93 -11.60
C ILE A 95 -21.62 -7.46 -10.29
N ASN A 96 -22.67 -6.81 -9.77
CA ASN A 96 -23.37 -7.30 -8.56
C ASN A 96 -24.18 -8.56 -8.85
N ASP A 97 -23.47 -9.66 -9.00
CA ASP A 97 -24.01 -10.99 -9.33
C ASP A 97 -23.14 -12.06 -8.64
N GLN A 98 -23.75 -12.81 -7.71
CA GLN A 98 -23.04 -13.81 -6.92
C GLN A 98 -22.57 -15.00 -7.75
N GLU A 99 -23.33 -15.40 -8.78
CA GLU A 99 -22.93 -16.51 -9.67
C GLU A 99 -21.69 -16.13 -10.49
N ALA A 100 -21.65 -14.89 -10.99
CA ALA A 100 -20.49 -14.35 -11.68
C ALA A 100 -19.26 -14.28 -10.75
N ALA A 101 -19.45 -13.81 -9.52
CA ALA A 101 -18.36 -13.74 -8.53
C ALA A 101 -17.86 -15.15 -8.16
N ASN A 102 -18.75 -16.10 -7.91
CA ASN A 102 -18.41 -17.49 -7.61
C ASN A 102 -17.56 -18.09 -8.73
N LYS A 103 -17.96 -17.89 -9.99
CA LYS A 103 -17.21 -18.39 -11.15
C LYS A 103 -15.79 -17.83 -11.24
N LEU A 104 -15.61 -16.54 -10.90
CA LEU A 104 -14.29 -15.91 -10.85
C LEU A 104 -13.45 -16.47 -9.70
N PHE A 105 -14.02 -16.58 -8.51
CA PHE A 105 -13.30 -17.12 -7.34
C PHE A 105 -12.96 -18.60 -7.50
N ASP A 106 -13.87 -19.41 -8.04
CA ASP A 106 -13.62 -20.82 -8.37
C ASP A 106 -12.45 -20.95 -9.33
N THR A 107 -12.39 -20.11 -10.39
CA THR A 107 -11.30 -20.11 -11.35
C THR A 107 -9.96 -19.82 -10.67
N GLY A 108 -9.90 -18.80 -9.81
CA GLY A 108 -8.68 -18.48 -9.05
C GLY A 108 -8.28 -19.58 -8.07
N ARG A 109 -9.26 -20.10 -7.31
CA ARG A 109 -9.06 -21.20 -6.37
C ARG A 109 -8.53 -22.47 -7.05
N ASP A 110 -9.15 -22.89 -8.15
CA ASP A 110 -8.81 -24.15 -8.82
C ASP A 110 -7.40 -24.06 -9.42
N TRP A 111 -7.04 -22.90 -10.04
CA TRP A 111 -5.69 -22.65 -10.48
C TRP A 111 -4.65 -22.67 -9.34
N LEU A 112 -5.00 -22.13 -8.16
CA LEU A 112 -4.14 -22.15 -6.97
C LEU A 112 -4.00 -23.56 -6.39
N LYS A 113 -5.06 -24.36 -6.39
CA LYS A 113 -5.02 -25.79 -6.00
C LYS A 113 -4.05 -26.59 -6.87
N GLU A 114 -4.08 -26.37 -8.19
CA GLU A 114 -3.13 -26.99 -9.12
C GLU A 114 -1.67 -26.61 -8.83
N LYS A 115 -1.44 -25.47 -8.14
CA LYS A 115 -0.13 -25.00 -7.69
C LYS A 115 0.22 -25.44 -6.26
N GLY A 116 -0.59 -26.30 -5.65
CA GLY A 116 -0.34 -26.82 -4.31
C GLY A 116 -0.72 -25.88 -3.17
N MET A 117 -1.51 -24.84 -3.45
CA MET A 117 -1.98 -23.96 -2.38
C MET A 117 -3.18 -24.58 -1.66
N GLU A 118 -3.31 -24.26 -0.37
CA GLU A 118 -4.36 -24.71 0.55
C GLU A 118 -5.33 -23.59 0.93
N ALA A 119 -4.93 -22.35 0.66
CA ALA A 119 -5.71 -21.16 0.92
C ALA A 119 -5.45 -20.08 -0.14
N MET A 120 -6.30 -19.05 -0.17
CA MET A 120 -6.07 -17.84 -0.95
C MET A 120 -6.42 -16.60 -0.14
N ASP A 121 -5.53 -15.61 -0.20
CA ASP A 121 -5.75 -14.26 0.34
C ASP A 121 -6.22 -13.33 -0.77
N GLY A 122 -7.12 -12.39 -0.42
CA GLY A 122 -7.61 -11.41 -1.39
C GLY A 122 -8.41 -10.26 -0.79
N PRO A 123 -8.59 -9.19 -1.60
CA PRO A 123 -7.85 -8.90 -2.83
C PRO A 123 -6.45 -8.36 -2.53
N ILE A 124 -5.44 -8.95 -3.14
CA ILE A 124 -4.04 -8.57 -3.00
C ILE A 124 -3.35 -8.56 -4.37
N ASN A 125 -2.06 -8.21 -4.45
CA ASN A 125 -1.34 -8.19 -5.71
C ASN A 125 -0.12 -9.13 -5.74
N PHE A 126 0.39 -9.40 -6.93
CA PHE A 126 1.63 -10.13 -7.15
C PHE A 126 2.84 -9.20 -7.07
N GLY A 127 3.04 -8.61 -5.86
CA GLY A 127 4.06 -7.59 -5.63
C GLY A 127 4.14 -7.16 -4.17
N GLU A 128 4.42 -5.90 -3.97
CA GLU A 128 4.58 -5.30 -2.64
C GLU A 128 3.22 -4.99 -2.00
N LYS A 129 3.15 -5.15 -0.66
CA LYS A 129 1.92 -4.90 0.14
C LYS A 129 1.44 -3.44 0.13
N LEU A 130 2.25 -2.51 -0.41
CA LEU A 130 1.95 -1.08 -0.42
C LEU A 130 1.01 -0.63 -1.55
N GLN A 131 0.75 -1.49 -2.55
CA GLN A 131 -0.09 -1.16 -3.70
C GLN A 131 -1.09 -2.27 -4.00
N PHE A 132 -2.28 -1.90 -4.49
CA PHE A 132 -3.33 -2.82 -4.95
C PHE A 132 -3.63 -3.92 -3.94
N TRP A 133 -3.75 -3.56 -2.67
CA TRP A 133 -3.90 -4.49 -1.56
C TRP A 133 -5.09 -4.13 -0.67
N GLY A 134 -5.93 -5.13 -0.36
CA GLY A 134 -7.11 -5.00 0.47
C GLY A 134 -8.38 -4.58 -0.27
N LEU A 135 -9.52 -5.03 0.22
CA LEU A 135 -10.85 -4.62 -0.21
C LEU A 135 -11.26 -3.36 0.56
N LEU A 136 -11.69 -2.32 -0.12
CA LEU A 136 -12.29 -1.16 0.54
C LEU A 136 -13.56 -1.58 1.27
N VAL A 137 -13.64 -1.30 2.59
CA VAL A 137 -14.78 -1.66 3.46
C VAL A 137 -15.35 -0.47 4.23
N LYS A 138 -14.66 0.67 4.21
CA LYS A 138 -15.12 1.92 4.84
C LYS A 138 -14.68 3.12 4.01
N ASP A 139 -15.56 4.07 3.83
CA ASP A 139 -15.46 5.29 3.02
C ASP A 139 -15.37 5.01 1.51
N PHE A 140 -16.55 4.95 0.92
CA PHE A 140 -16.76 4.81 -0.52
C PHE A 140 -17.02 6.15 -1.22
N THR A 141 -17.03 7.26 -0.48
CA THR A 141 -17.48 8.59 -0.95
C THR A 141 -16.33 9.49 -1.35
N THR A 142 -15.10 9.16 -0.98
CA THR A 142 -13.91 9.92 -1.35
C THR A 142 -13.04 9.18 -2.36
N PRO A 143 -12.32 9.89 -3.26
CA PRO A 143 -11.43 9.25 -4.22
C PRO A 143 -10.36 8.39 -3.55
N PRO A 144 -9.96 7.25 -4.15
CA PRO A 144 -8.87 6.43 -3.63
C PRO A 144 -7.53 7.18 -3.69
N SER A 145 -6.63 6.87 -2.75
CA SER A 145 -5.23 7.27 -2.84
C SER A 145 -4.50 6.48 -3.93
N TYR A 146 -3.47 7.09 -4.52
CA TYR A 146 -2.69 6.44 -5.56
C TYR A 146 -2.13 5.08 -5.13
N GLY A 147 -2.36 4.08 -5.97
CA GLY A 147 -1.95 2.70 -5.72
C GLY A 147 -2.84 1.93 -4.75
N MET A 148 -3.84 2.56 -4.16
CA MET A 148 -4.81 1.86 -3.31
C MET A 148 -5.99 1.33 -4.14
N ASN A 149 -6.56 0.21 -3.69
CA ASN A 149 -7.76 -0.32 -4.32
C ASN A 149 -8.96 0.60 -4.12
N TYR A 150 -9.88 0.52 -5.06
CA TYR A 150 -11.24 1.06 -4.95
C TYR A 150 -12.20 0.01 -5.49
N ASN A 151 -13.36 -0.14 -4.86
CA ASN A 151 -14.36 -1.11 -5.25
C ASN A 151 -15.76 -0.69 -4.80
N PRO A 152 -16.81 -1.18 -5.47
CA PRO A 152 -18.18 -1.04 -4.99
C PRO A 152 -18.39 -1.72 -3.63
N GLU A 153 -19.32 -1.19 -2.83
CA GLU A 153 -19.61 -1.68 -1.48
C GLU A 153 -20.04 -3.16 -1.47
N TYR A 154 -20.79 -3.59 -2.50
CA TYR A 154 -21.29 -4.97 -2.59
C TYR A 154 -20.21 -6.05 -2.76
N TYR A 155 -18.94 -5.68 -3.07
CA TYR A 155 -17.87 -6.68 -3.19
C TYR A 155 -17.61 -7.43 -1.89
N ARG A 156 -17.77 -6.76 -0.75
CA ARG A 156 -17.67 -7.41 0.56
C ARG A 156 -18.68 -8.56 0.68
N THR A 157 -19.94 -8.30 0.32
CA THR A 157 -21.00 -9.34 0.34
C THR A 157 -20.68 -10.48 -0.61
N LEU A 158 -20.20 -10.20 -1.84
CA LEU A 158 -19.82 -11.25 -2.78
C LEU A 158 -18.70 -12.14 -2.23
N MET A 159 -17.69 -11.58 -1.60
CA MET A 159 -16.59 -12.32 -1.00
C MET A 159 -17.03 -13.14 0.23
N GLU A 160 -17.76 -12.53 1.15
CA GLU A 160 -18.22 -13.19 2.38
C GLU A 160 -19.23 -14.30 2.05
N THR A 161 -20.14 -14.10 1.09
CA THR A 161 -21.08 -15.12 0.62
C THR A 161 -20.37 -16.30 -0.05
N TYR A 162 -19.28 -16.06 -0.78
CA TYR A 162 -18.44 -17.14 -1.30
C TYR A 162 -17.75 -17.94 -0.19
N GLY A 163 -17.52 -17.31 0.98
CA GLY A 163 -16.96 -17.93 2.17
C GLY A 163 -15.57 -17.41 2.56
N PHE A 164 -15.14 -16.30 2.00
CA PHE A 164 -13.98 -15.59 2.53
C PHE A 164 -14.26 -15.07 3.94
N LYS A 165 -13.24 -15.07 4.80
CA LYS A 165 -13.31 -14.52 6.16
C LYS A 165 -12.26 -13.42 6.33
N LEU A 166 -12.58 -12.43 7.17
CA LEU A 166 -11.67 -11.32 7.46
C LEU A 166 -10.36 -11.82 8.07
N TYR A 167 -9.24 -11.58 7.38
CA TYR A 167 -7.91 -11.96 7.87
C TYR A 167 -7.28 -10.84 8.69
N TYR A 168 -7.24 -9.62 8.17
CA TYR A 168 -6.88 -8.41 8.92
C TYR A 168 -7.43 -7.15 8.26
N ASN A 169 -7.56 -6.07 9.05
CA ASN A 169 -7.88 -4.75 8.53
C ASN A 169 -6.61 -3.92 8.28
N GLN A 170 -6.70 -3.04 7.32
CA GLN A 170 -5.69 -2.07 6.94
C GLN A 170 -6.29 -0.68 7.11
N LEU A 171 -5.86 0.03 8.15
CA LEU A 171 -6.42 1.31 8.55
C LEU A 171 -5.60 2.44 7.94
N MET A 172 -6.27 3.37 7.27
CA MET A 172 -5.67 4.60 6.79
C MET A 172 -6.10 5.77 7.65
N PHE A 173 -5.15 6.59 8.00
CA PHE A 173 -5.38 7.73 8.87
C PHE A 173 -5.18 9.03 8.11
N HIS A 174 -6.00 10.01 8.45
CA HIS A 174 -5.93 11.36 7.94
C HIS A 174 -5.60 12.33 9.08
N ARG A 175 -4.76 13.31 8.80
CA ARG A 175 -4.43 14.38 9.74
C ARG A 175 -4.28 15.71 8.99
N ASP A 176 -5.00 16.72 9.45
CA ASP A 176 -4.74 18.11 9.07
C ASP A 176 -3.36 18.55 9.62
N LEU A 177 -2.55 19.22 8.83
CA LEU A 177 -1.20 19.66 9.23
C LEU A 177 -1.23 20.70 10.34
N LEU A 178 -2.30 21.48 10.44
CA LEU A 178 -2.49 22.51 11.48
C LEU A 178 -3.24 21.96 12.71
N MET A 179 -3.70 20.70 12.68
CA MET A 179 -4.32 20.09 13.84
C MET A 179 -3.30 19.99 15.00
N PRO A 180 -3.63 20.45 16.20
CA PRO A 180 -2.74 20.32 17.35
C PRO A 180 -2.38 18.84 17.60
N ALA A 181 -1.11 18.57 17.82
CA ALA A 181 -0.68 17.27 18.33
C ALA A 181 -1.05 17.14 19.81
N GLN A 182 -1.19 15.90 20.31
CA GLN A 182 -1.41 15.68 21.74
C GLN A 182 -0.27 16.29 22.56
N GLU A 183 -0.61 16.83 23.74
CA GLU A 183 0.33 17.56 24.61
C GLU A 183 1.60 16.77 24.92
N VAL A 184 1.49 15.46 25.10
CA VAL A 184 2.65 14.58 25.34
C VAL A 184 3.66 14.61 24.21
N PHE A 185 3.20 14.73 22.96
CA PHE A 185 4.08 14.85 21.78
C PHE A 185 4.73 16.22 21.70
N VAL A 186 3.96 17.27 21.93
CA VAL A 186 4.46 18.66 21.97
C VAL A 186 5.55 18.77 23.01
N ARG A 187 5.29 18.35 24.24
CA ARG A 187 6.25 18.39 25.35
C ARG A 187 7.54 17.62 25.04
N LYS A 188 7.44 16.40 24.50
CA LYS A 188 8.62 15.60 24.15
C LYS A 188 9.42 16.24 23.00
N ALA A 189 8.74 16.83 22.03
CA ALA A 189 9.40 17.54 20.93
C ALA A 189 10.15 18.79 21.44
N GLU A 190 9.57 19.53 22.37
CA GLU A 190 10.20 20.68 23.00
C GLU A 190 11.41 20.27 23.87
N MET A 191 11.32 19.18 24.62
CA MET A 191 12.46 18.63 25.35
C MET A 191 13.59 18.21 24.40
N LEU A 192 13.27 17.53 23.30
CA LEU A 192 14.26 17.14 22.29
C LEU A 192 14.94 18.36 21.67
N LYS A 193 14.19 19.44 21.42
CA LYS A 193 14.70 20.69 20.82
C LYS A 193 15.67 21.46 21.74
N GLN A 194 15.69 21.18 23.04
CA GLN A 194 16.66 21.76 23.97
C GLN A 194 18.09 21.24 23.72
N ASP A 195 18.23 20.12 23.08
CA ASP A 195 19.53 19.61 22.65
C ASP A 195 19.99 20.38 21.39
N PRO A 196 21.06 21.18 21.48
CA PRO A 196 21.51 22.03 20.37
C PRO A 196 22.00 21.27 19.16
N GLU A 197 22.32 19.99 19.31
CA GLU A 197 22.75 19.14 18.19
C GLU A 197 21.56 18.50 17.43
N ILE A 198 20.34 18.70 17.92
CA ILE A 198 19.15 18.23 17.22
C ILE A 198 18.76 19.23 16.13
N ARG A 199 18.63 18.71 14.92
CA ARG A 199 18.21 19.48 13.75
C ARG A 199 17.13 18.72 12.97
N THR A 200 16.02 19.40 12.68
CA THR A 200 14.98 18.89 11.77
C THR A 200 15.02 19.67 10.47
N THR A 201 15.01 18.98 9.33
CA THR A 201 15.13 19.60 8.00
C THR A 201 14.37 18.79 6.95
N ASN A 202 14.13 19.42 5.79
CA ASN A 202 13.72 18.71 4.58
C ASN A 202 14.93 18.45 3.66
N VAL A 203 14.69 17.78 2.53
CA VAL A 203 15.77 17.40 1.60
C VAL A 203 15.97 18.38 0.44
N VAL A 204 15.48 19.62 0.56
CA VAL A 204 15.70 20.66 -0.46
C VAL A 204 17.20 20.92 -0.60
N GLY A 205 17.71 20.85 -1.84
CA GLY A 205 19.12 21.05 -2.14
C GLY A 205 20.05 19.87 -1.89
N TRP A 206 19.53 18.74 -1.39
CA TRP A 206 20.34 17.55 -1.20
C TRP A 206 20.69 16.87 -2.53
N SER A 207 21.87 16.27 -2.60
CA SER A 207 22.19 15.34 -3.67
C SER A 207 21.43 14.02 -3.50
N ASP A 208 21.13 13.34 -4.61
CA ASP A 208 20.49 12.03 -4.58
C ASP A 208 21.33 11.02 -3.75
N GLU A 209 22.65 11.15 -3.77
CA GLU A 209 23.57 10.30 -3.03
C GLU A 209 23.47 10.52 -1.51
N TYR A 210 23.49 11.77 -1.08
CA TYR A 210 23.37 12.09 0.35
C TYR A 210 22.01 11.68 0.90
N PHE A 211 20.94 11.91 0.12
CA PHE A 211 19.61 11.43 0.49
C PHE A 211 19.58 9.89 0.63
N ALA A 212 20.16 9.15 -0.33
CA ALA A 212 20.20 7.69 -0.28
C ALA A 212 20.99 7.17 0.94
N GLN A 213 22.10 7.82 1.31
CA GLN A 213 22.88 7.45 2.49
C GLN A 213 22.10 7.68 3.80
N CYS A 214 21.50 8.86 3.98
CA CYS A 214 20.68 9.17 5.16
C CYS A 214 19.45 8.24 5.26
N PHE A 215 18.80 7.99 4.13
CA PHE A 215 17.67 7.05 4.07
C PHE A 215 18.08 5.65 4.51
N LEU A 216 19.18 5.14 3.95
CA LEU A 216 19.70 3.81 4.24
C LEU A 216 20.03 3.64 5.72
N GLU A 217 20.69 4.64 6.32
CA GLU A 217 21.11 4.59 7.72
C GLU A 217 19.91 4.48 8.66
N VAL A 218 18.91 5.38 8.52
CA VAL A 218 17.72 5.33 9.36
C VAL A 218 16.91 4.07 9.08
N TYR A 219 16.74 3.67 7.81
CA TYR A 219 15.99 2.50 7.43
C TYR A 219 16.57 1.24 8.08
N ASN A 220 17.86 0.99 7.92
CA ASN A 220 18.50 -0.18 8.49
C ASN A 220 18.53 -0.15 10.04
N SER A 221 18.69 1.04 10.65
CA SER A 221 18.67 1.18 12.11
C SER A 221 17.28 1.00 12.71
N ALA A 222 16.24 1.48 12.04
CA ALA A 222 14.87 1.38 12.52
C ALA A 222 14.31 -0.05 12.46
N TRP A 223 14.61 -0.79 11.39
CA TRP A 223 14.08 -2.14 11.13
C TRP A 223 15.10 -3.26 11.31
N GLY A 224 16.40 -2.97 11.32
CA GLY A 224 17.51 -3.95 11.32
C GLY A 224 17.61 -4.89 12.52
N GLY A 225 16.65 -4.90 13.43
CA GLY A 225 16.56 -5.85 14.53
C GLY A 225 15.28 -6.65 14.54
N HIS A 226 14.48 -6.56 13.48
CA HIS A 226 13.33 -7.44 13.29
C HIS A 226 13.80 -8.72 12.60
N GLU A 227 13.39 -9.84 13.15
CA GLU A 227 13.67 -11.15 12.60
C GLU A 227 13.13 -11.26 11.16
N GLY A 228 13.92 -11.88 10.27
CA GLY A 228 13.58 -11.91 8.84
C GLY A 228 13.80 -10.60 8.06
N PHE A 229 14.20 -9.50 8.73
CA PHE A 229 14.51 -8.25 8.04
C PHE A 229 15.84 -8.34 7.29
N LYS A 230 15.77 -8.24 5.98
CA LYS A 230 16.97 -8.14 5.14
C LYS A 230 17.42 -6.68 5.03
N MET A 231 18.59 -6.37 5.55
CA MET A 231 19.19 -5.04 5.45
C MET A 231 19.22 -4.57 3.99
N MET A 232 18.82 -3.34 3.79
CA MET A 232 18.92 -2.68 2.49
C MET A 232 20.39 -2.34 2.20
N ASN A 233 20.82 -2.48 0.97
CA ASN A 233 22.12 -1.97 0.52
C ASN A 233 21.97 -0.61 -0.19
N ILE A 234 23.09 0.09 -0.37
CA ILE A 234 23.10 1.44 -0.91
C ILE A 234 22.57 1.49 -2.36
N ASP A 235 22.79 0.47 -3.17
CA ASP A 235 22.32 0.47 -4.56
C ASP A 235 20.78 0.37 -4.64
N VAL A 236 20.16 -0.35 -3.70
CA VAL A 236 18.70 -0.38 -3.56
C VAL A 236 18.18 1.00 -3.12
N ALA A 237 18.84 1.63 -2.13
CA ALA A 237 18.47 2.98 -1.69
C ALA A 237 18.57 4.00 -2.82
N ARG A 238 19.70 4.04 -3.55
CA ARG A 238 19.89 4.90 -4.75
C ARG A 238 18.80 4.71 -5.79
N LYS A 239 18.47 3.44 -6.08
CA LYS A 239 17.43 3.08 -7.04
C LYS A 239 16.04 3.53 -6.59
N THR A 240 15.75 3.40 -5.30
CA THR A 240 14.50 3.87 -4.69
C THR A 240 14.36 5.38 -4.83
N ILE A 241 15.37 6.15 -4.40
CA ILE A 241 15.38 7.62 -4.52
C ILE A 241 15.22 8.06 -5.97
N LYS A 242 15.99 7.47 -6.89
CA LYS A 242 15.90 7.78 -8.33
C LYS A 242 14.49 7.50 -8.89
N SER A 243 13.83 6.45 -8.43
CA SER A 243 12.47 6.09 -8.90
C SER A 243 11.40 7.08 -8.43
N MET A 244 11.58 7.68 -7.26
CA MET A 244 10.65 8.67 -6.69
C MET A 244 10.84 10.09 -7.29
N LYS A 245 12.02 10.38 -7.83
CA LYS A 245 12.41 11.73 -8.29
C LYS A 245 11.40 12.43 -9.22
N PRO A 246 10.71 11.76 -10.18
CA PRO A 246 9.75 12.43 -11.05
C PRO A 246 8.51 12.97 -10.32
N VAL A 247 8.18 12.40 -9.17
CA VAL A 247 6.91 12.65 -8.48
C VAL A 247 7.09 13.25 -7.08
N TYR A 248 8.21 13.04 -6.41
CA TYR A 248 8.39 13.56 -5.05
C TYR A 248 8.55 15.09 -5.00
N ASP A 249 8.24 15.66 -3.85
CA ASP A 249 8.50 17.06 -3.52
C ASP A 249 9.51 17.09 -2.35
N PRO A 250 10.71 17.65 -2.53
CA PRO A 250 11.74 17.63 -1.50
C PRO A 250 11.34 18.39 -0.23
N ARG A 251 10.36 19.29 -0.30
CA ARG A 251 9.88 20.08 0.85
C ARG A 251 9.11 19.24 1.87
N ILE A 252 8.52 18.10 1.45
CA ILE A 252 7.70 17.24 2.30
C ILE A 252 8.41 15.95 2.74
N VAL A 253 9.69 15.81 2.43
CA VAL A 253 10.55 14.72 2.94
C VAL A 253 11.34 15.25 4.12
N ILE A 254 11.07 14.75 5.31
CA ILE A 254 11.57 15.29 6.58
C ILE A 254 12.61 14.35 7.18
N PHE A 255 13.72 14.90 7.66
CA PHE A 255 14.73 14.20 8.44
C PHE A 255 14.98 14.90 9.77
N VAL A 256 15.29 14.12 10.80
CA VAL A 256 15.80 14.59 12.09
C VAL A 256 17.22 14.06 12.27
N PHE A 257 18.11 14.95 12.69
CA PHE A 257 19.52 14.64 12.96
C PHE A 257 19.87 14.88 14.42
N LYS A 258 20.77 14.10 14.94
CA LYS A 258 21.60 14.38 16.12
C LYS A 258 23.01 14.59 15.64
N ALA A 259 23.56 15.81 15.75
CA ALA A 259 24.76 16.26 15.05
C ALA A 259 24.66 15.93 13.54
N ASP A 260 25.58 15.13 13.01
CA ASP A 260 25.58 14.72 11.60
C ASP A 260 24.86 13.37 11.33
N ARG A 261 24.41 12.66 12.37
CA ARG A 261 23.76 11.37 12.25
C ARG A 261 22.25 11.53 12.05
N PRO A 262 21.66 10.99 10.97
CA PRO A 262 20.20 10.96 10.81
C PRO A 262 19.60 9.95 11.80
N ILE A 263 18.64 10.39 12.60
CA ILE A 263 17.99 9.60 13.65
C ILE A 263 16.52 9.32 13.40
N GLY A 264 15.94 9.97 12.40
CA GLY A 264 14.57 9.72 11.99
C GLY A 264 14.25 10.35 10.66
N PHE A 265 13.24 9.79 9.99
CA PHE A 265 12.67 10.38 8.79
C PHE A 265 11.14 10.20 8.72
N TYR A 266 10.52 11.10 8.01
CA TYR A 266 9.14 10.96 7.52
C TYR A 266 9.12 11.30 6.03
N ILE A 267 8.98 10.27 5.20
CA ILE A 267 8.99 10.40 3.74
C ILE A 267 7.57 10.43 3.23
N ASN A 268 7.21 11.55 2.65
CA ASN A 268 5.92 11.77 2.03
C ASN A 268 6.08 11.93 0.52
N LEU A 269 5.07 11.53 -0.21
CA LEU A 269 4.86 11.86 -1.61
C LEU A 269 3.61 12.73 -1.75
N PRO A 270 3.50 13.56 -2.79
CA PRO A 270 2.23 14.17 -3.14
C PRO A 270 1.17 13.09 -3.40
N GLU A 271 -0.08 13.31 -2.97
CA GLU A 271 -1.18 12.39 -3.32
C GLU A 271 -1.47 12.46 -4.82
N LEU A 272 -0.89 11.54 -5.57
CA LEU A 272 -0.82 11.59 -7.03
C LEU A 272 -2.19 11.45 -7.71
N ASN A 273 -3.17 10.81 -7.07
CA ASN A 273 -4.51 10.71 -7.63
C ASN A 273 -5.22 12.05 -7.73
N GLN A 274 -4.78 13.06 -6.97
CA GLN A 274 -5.25 14.45 -7.18
C GLN A 274 -4.87 15.00 -8.56
N ILE A 275 -3.83 14.43 -9.20
CA ILE A 275 -3.47 14.72 -10.60
C ILE A 275 -3.99 13.64 -11.56
N PHE A 276 -3.86 12.35 -11.18
CA PHE A 276 -4.17 11.22 -12.08
C PHE A 276 -5.66 11.13 -12.44
N LYS A 277 -6.57 11.72 -11.65
CA LYS A 277 -7.98 11.87 -12.01
C LYS A 277 -8.19 12.54 -13.38
N TYR A 278 -7.26 13.39 -13.83
CA TYR A 278 -7.32 14.07 -15.14
C TYR A 278 -6.68 13.24 -16.27
N ILE A 279 -6.02 12.14 -15.94
CA ILE A 279 -5.23 11.32 -16.88
C ILE A 279 -5.97 10.06 -17.32
N HIS A 280 -7.00 9.65 -16.55
CA HIS A 280 -7.88 8.52 -16.88
C HIS A 280 -7.10 7.20 -17.14
N GLY A 281 -6.12 6.90 -16.31
CA GLY A 281 -5.37 5.62 -16.31
C GLY A 281 -4.29 5.48 -17.39
N ASN A 282 -4.09 6.47 -18.29
CA ASN A 282 -3.12 6.38 -19.38
C ASN A 282 -2.03 7.45 -19.30
N LEU A 283 -0.81 7.04 -18.91
CA LEU A 283 0.35 7.93 -18.85
C LEU A 283 1.16 7.90 -20.16
N ASN A 284 0.48 8.01 -21.31
CA ASN A 284 1.09 8.24 -22.61
C ASN A 284 1.62 9.68 -22.73
N LEU A 285 2.09 10.10 -23.91
CA LEU A 285 2.65 11.45 -24.10
C LEU A 285 1.67 12.55 -23.66
N LEU A 286 0.41 12.48 -24.07
CA LEU A 286 -0.64 13.42 -23.67
C LEU A 286 -0.90 13.36 -22.13
N GLY A 287 -0.94 12.15 -21.56
CA GLY A 287 -1.05 11.98 -20.11
C GLY A 287 0.11 12.58 -19.34
N LYS A 288 1.35 12.47 -19.86
CA LYS A 288 2.52 13.13 -19.27
C LYS A 288 2.45 14.66 -19.35
N LEU A 289 1.97 15.21 -20.46
CA LEU A 289 1.77 16.67 -20.58
C LEU A 289 0.70 17.16 -19.61
N LYS A 290 -0.44 16.45 -19.49
CA LYS A 290 -1.46 16.74 -18.49
C LYS A 290 -0.91 16.66 -17.06
N PHE A 291 -0.09 15.64 -16.77
CA PHE A 291 0.56 15.51 -15.46
C PHE A 291 1.42 16.73 -15.13
N LEU A 292 2.29 17.16 -16.05
CA LEU A 292 3.15 18.33 -15.85
C LEU A 292 2.32 19.62 -15.70
N TYR A 293 1.28 19.77 -16.48
CA TYR A 293 0.36 20.91 -16.37
C TYR A 293 -0.29 20.97 -14.98
N HIS A 294 -0.95 19.87 -14.54
CA HIS A 294 -1.63 19.86 -13.26
C HIS A 294 -0.65 19.89 -12.08
N LYS A 295 0.53 19.28 -12.18
CA LYS A 295 1.59 19.39 -11.16
C LYS A 295 1.98 20.86 -10.93
N LYS A 296 1.97 21.69 -11.99
CA LYS A 296 2.36 23.10 -11.90
C LYS A 296 1.19 24.01 -11.49
N PHE A 297 0.01 23.83 -12.07
CA PHE A 297 -1.10 24.78 -11.93
C PHE A 297 -2.21 24.31 -10.96
N ASN A 298 -2.30 23.04 -10.67
CA ASN A 298 -3.23 22.43 -9.72
C ASN A 298 -2.49 21.43 -8.85
N PRO A 299 -1.47 21.84 -8.08
CA PRO A 299 -0.63 20.92 -7.31
C PRO A 299 -1.47 20.18 -6.28
N PRO A 300 -1.06 18.96 -5.90
CA PRO A 300 -1.66 18.24 -4.79
C PRO A 300 -1.62 19.04 -3.50
N VAL A 301 -2.68 18.95 -2.72
CA VAL A 301 -2.81 19.60 -1.41
C VAL A 301 -2.67 18.62 -0.26
N THR A 302 -2.65 17.32 -0.55
CA THR A 302 -2.51 16.22 0.39
C THR A 302 -1.15 15.57 0.24
N MET A 303 -0.47 15.32 1.36
CA MET A 303 0.71 14.45 1.42
C MET A 303 0.28 13.01 1.66
N PHE A 304 0.96 12.06 1.04
CA PHE A 304 0.83 10.63 1.33
C PHE A 304 2.10 10.14 2.02
N GLY A 305 1.97 9.77 3.30
CA GLY A 305 3.06 9.22 4.09
C GLY A 305 3.39 7.80 3.65
N VAL A 306 4.54 7.64 3.01
CA VAL A 306 4.99 6.35 2.47
C VAL A 306 5.70 5.53 3.52
N ILE A 307 6.59 6.19 4.27
CA ILE A 307 7.41 5.52 5.28
C ILE A 307 7.81 6.50 6.39
N PHE A 308 7.72 6.02 7.61
CA PHE A 308 8.07 6.74 8.82
C PHE A 308 9.00 5.85 9.65
N GLY A 309 10.15 6.38 10.05
CA GLY A 309 11.13 5.62 10.82
C GLY A 309 11.89 6.48 11.81
N VAL A 310 12.15 5.91 12.98
CA VAL A 310 13.00 6.47 14.02
C VAL A 310 13.97 5.37 14.47
N VAL A 311 15.23 5.70 14.62
CA VAL A 311 16.22 4.74 15.12
C VAL A 311 15.88 4.33 16.56
N LYS A 312 16.14 3.09 16.92
CA LYS A 312 15.62 2.48 18.18
C LYS A 312 16.00 3.26 19.44
N GLU A 313 17.21 3.79 19.50
CA GLU A 313 17.72 4.54 20.65
C GLU A 313 16.93 5.85 20.92
N TYR A 314 16.17 6.33 19.93
CA TYR A 314 15.39 7.57 20.00
C TYR A 314 13.87 7.34 20.06
N HIS A 315 13.40 6.09 20.14
CA HIS A 315 11.99 5.81 20.32
C HIS A 315 11.44 6.47 21.58
N GLY A 316 10.31 7.17 21.44
CA GLY A 316 9.63 7.85 22.53
C GLY A 316 10.35 9.07 23.09
N ARG A 317 11.45 9.55 22.46
CA ARG A 317 12.21 10.73 22.87
C ARG A 317 11.80 12.01 22.16
N GLY A 318 10.72 12.01 21.38
CA GLY A 318 10.14 13.21 20.77
C GLY A 318 10.53 13.45 19.31
N VAL A 319 11.27 12.53 18.68
CA VAL A 319 11.66 12.63 17.25
C VAL A 319 10.42 12.71 16.35
N GLU A 320 9.39 11.92 16.67
CA GLU A 320 8.10 11.94 15.98
C GLU A 320 7.43 13.33 16.08
N GLY A 321 7.42 13.89 17.30
CA GLY A 321 6.86 15.21 17.56
C GLY A 321 7.63 16.32 16.82
N ALA A 322 8.97 16.21 16.74
CA ALA A 322 9.80 17.16 16.00
C ALA A 322 9.46 17.17 14.50
N MET A 323 9.23 16.01 13.89
CA MET A 323 8.82 15.92 12.48
C MET A 323 7.44 16.53 12.24
N ILE A 324 6.50 16.33 13.16
CA ILE A 324 5.15 16.91 13.07
C ILE A 324 5.20 18.42 13.22
N LYS A 325 5.95 18.91 14.22
CA LYS A 325 6.13 20.36 14.41
C LYS A 325 6.79 21.00 13.19
N PHE A 326 7.74 20.33 12.57
CA PHE A 326 8.34 20.78 11.31
C PHE A 326 7.29 20.84 10.19
N ALA A 327 6.43 19.83 10.06
CA ALA A 327 5.37 19.83 9.06
C ALA A 327 4.39 21.00 9.28
N GLU A 328 4.00 21.24 10.52
CA GLU A 328 3.14 22.37 10.89
C GLU A 328 3.77 23.72 10.51
N THR A 329 5.03 23.93 10.87
CA THR A 329 5.69 25.25 10.73
C THR A 329 6.32 25.50 9.36
N ASN A 330 6.86 24.46 8.72
CA ASN A 330 7.67 24.60 7.50
C ASN A 330 7.01 23.98 6.25
N ILE A 331 5.84 23.36 6.37
CA ILE A 331 5.11 22.80 5.23
C ILE A 331 3.74 23.47 5.11
N ALA A 332 2.90 23.40 6.13
CA ALA A 332 1.50 23.84 6.06
C ALA A 332 1.33 25.31 5.64
N HIS A 333 2.23 26.19 6.03
CA HIS A 333 2.16 27.64 5.76
C HIS A 333 2.85 28.07 4.47
N VAL A 334 3.83 27.29 3.96
CA VAL A 334 4.69 27.73 2.84
C VAL A 334 4.57 26.85 1.60
N THR A 335 3.71 25.84 1.65
CA THR A 335 3.43 24.94 0.53
C THR A 335 1.93 24.80 0.31
N PRO A 336 1.48 24.22 -0.81
CA PRO A 336 0.05 23.97 -1.01
C PRO A 336 -0.54 22.87 -0.10
N TYR A 337 0.29 22.07 0.58
CA TYR A 337 -0.18 20.96 1.38
C TYR A 337 -0.93 21.41 2.64
N LYS A 338 -2.08 20.79 2.90
CA LYS A 338 -2.97 21.09 4.01
C LYS A 338 -3.11 19.92 4.99
N ASP A 339 -2.96 18.71 4.48
CA ASP A 339 -3.19 17.49 5.22
C ASP A 339 -2.23 16.37 4.79
N THR A 340 -2.20 15.32 5.59
CA THR A 340 -1.42 14.11 5.32
C THR A 340 -2.28 12.87 5.53
N ILE A 341 -2.14 11.92 4.62
CA ILE A 341 -2.64 10.56 4.76
C ILE A 341 -1.48 9.69 5.21
N LEU A 342 -1.66 9.01 6.34
CA LEU A 342 -0.73 7.97 6.76
C LEU A 342 -1.14 6.67 6.05
N GLY A 343 -0.21 6.09 5.31
CA GLY A 343 -0.39 4.84 4.57
C GLY A 343 -0.89 3.73 5.49
N TRP A 344 -1.46 2.65 4.96
CA TRP A 344 -2.20 1.73 5.78
C TRP A 344 -1.36 1.05 6.88
N ILE A 345 -2.01 0.89 8.02
CA ILE A 345 -1.47 0.22 9.20
C ILE A 345 -2.39 -0.96 9.50
N GLY A 346 -1.80 -2.16 9.61
CA GLY A 346 -2.56 -3.35 9.97
C GLY A 346 -3.11 -3.27 11.40
N ASP A 347 -4.35 -3.75 11.62
CA ASP A 347 -4.94 -3.84 12.94
C ASP A 347 -4.19 -4.83 13.87
N PHE A 348 -3.29 -5.61 13.28
CA PHE A 348 -2.35 -6.49 13.98
C PHE A 348 -1.09 -5.76 14.51
N ASN A 349 -0.94 -4.43 14.28
CA ASN A 349 0.18 -3.62 14.75
C ASN A 349 -0.25 -2.54 15.77
N PRO A 350 -0.55 -2.92 17.02
CA PRO A 350 -1.07 -2.00 18.03
C PRO A 350 -0.10 -0.87 18.36
N LYS A 351 1.21 -1.07 18.23
CA LYS A 351 2.22 -0.02 18.48
C LYS A 351 2.06 1.14 17.49
N MET A 352 1.93 0.83 16.20
CA MET A 352 1.74 1.87 15.18
C MET A 352 0.36 2.53 15.26
N LEU A 353 -0.69 1.78 15.60
CA LEU A 353 -2.01 2.35 15.86
C LEU A 353 -1.96 3.38 16.98
N LYS A 354 -1.23 3.08 18.07
CA LYS A 354 -1.03 4.02 19.17
C LYS A 354 -0.27 5.28 18.76
N VAL A 355 0.69 5.16 17.83
CA VAL A 355 1.37 6.34 17.25
C VAL A 355 0.36 7.21 16.51
N CYS A 356 -0.49 6.65 15.64
CA CYS A 356 -1.51 7.39 14.90
C CYS A 356 -2.50 8.10 15.83
N ASP A 357 -2.94 7.43 16.89
CA ASP A 357 -3.81 7.97 17.91
C ASP A 357 -3.15 9.17 18.63
N ASN A 358 -1.91 9.01 19.06
CA ASN A 358 -1.13 10.07 19.70
C ASN A 358 -0.87 11.28 18.77
N LEU A 359 -0.82 11.05 17.45
CA LEU A 359 -0.71 12.13 16.46
C LEU A 359 -2.02 12.91 16.27
N GLY A 360 -3.11 12.49 16.90
CA GLY A 360 -4.44 13.08 16.71
C GLY A 360 -5.02 12.78 15.33
N SER A 361 -4.49 11.78 14.62
CA SER A 361 -5.01 11.38 13.31
C SER A 361 -6.30 10.58 13.44
N THR A 362 -7.17 10.66 12.43
CA THR A 362 -8.45 9.96 12.40
C THR A 362 -8.44 8.85 11.37
N ASN A 363 -8.95 7.66 11.74
CA ASN A 363 -9.19 6.61 10.75
C ASN A 363 -10.34 7.02 9.84
N TYR A 364 -9.99 7.44 8.61
CA TYR A 364 -10.99 7.85 7.62
C TYR A 364 -11.36 6.71 6.67
N ARG A 365 -10.43 5.79 6.37
CA ARG A 365 -10.63 4.71 5.40
C ARG A 365 -10.11 3.40 5.96
N THR A 366 -10.79 2.30 5.62
CA THR A 366 -10.38 0.95 6.01
C THR A 366 -10.46 0.04 4.81
N TYR A 367 -9.38 -0.71 4.60
CA TYR A 367 -9.35 -1.86 3.72
C TYR A 367 -9.33 -3.14 4.54
N ALA A 368 -9.68 -4.26 3.93
CA ALA A 368 -9.64 -5.58 4.57
C ALA A 368 -9.00 -6.61 3.63
N THR A 369 -8.07 -7.37 4.15
CA THR A 369 -7.59 -8.57 3.48
C THR A 369 -8.39 -9.74 4.02
N PHE A 370 -8.96 -10.52 3.12
CA PHE A 370 -9.74 -11.70 3.44
C PHE A 370 -8.95 -12.96 3.09
N ARG A 371 -9.23 -14.05 3.79
CA ARG A 371 -8.66 -15.39 3.52
C ARG A 371 -9.78 -16.39 3.30
N TYR A 372 -9.58 -17.28 2.32
CA TYR A 372 -10.44 -18.42 2.03
C TYR A 372 -9.61 -19.69 2.15
N LEU A 373 -9.98 -20.57 3.11
CA LEU A 373 -9.38 -21.89 3.28
C LEU A 373 -10.06 -22.88 2.32
N PHE A 374 -9.26 -23.68 1.59
CA PHE A 374 -9.79 -24.65 0.64
C PHE A 374 -10.41 -25.86 1.36
N ASP A 375 -9.83 -26.27 2.48
CA ASP A 375 -10.54 -27.13 3.44
C ASP A 375 -11.47 -26.27 4.30
N ARG A 376 -12.77 -26.42 4.09
CA ARG A 376 -13.78 -25.64 4.81
C ARG A 376 -13.97 -26.06 6.26
N ASN A 377 -13.44 -27.23 6.66
CA ASN A 377 -13.46 -27.74 8.02
C ASN A 377 -12.22 -27.34 8.84
N ALA A 378 -11.19 -26.84 8.18
CA ALA A 378 -9.99 -26.38 8.86
C ALA A 378 -10.30 -25.21 9.80
N PRO A 379 -9.64 -25.14 10.99
CA PRO A 379 -9.81 -24.03 11.91
C PRO A 379 -9.33 -22.73 11.25
N TYR A 380 -10.14 -21.67 11.41
CA TYR A 380 -9.82 -20.35 10.87
C TYR A 380 -9.23 -19.47 11.96
N GLU A 381 -8.09 -18.88 11.67
CA GLU A 381 -7.47 -17.86 12.52
C GLU A 381 -7.23 -16.56 11.73
N ARG A 382 -7.36 -15.42 12.42
CA ARG A 382 -6.95 -14.11 11.90
C ARG A 382 -5.43 -13.98 11.96
N ALA A 383 -4.90 -13.00 11.21
CA ALA A 383 -3.48 -12.66 11.28
C ALA A 383 -3.04 -12.42 12.73
N PRO A 384 -1.90 -12.99 13.16
CA PRO A 384 -1.41 -12.84 14.54
C PRO A 384 -1.06 -11.39 14.84
N ILE A 385 -1.26 -10.98 16.09
CA ILE A 385 -0.90 -9.64 16.58
C ILE A 385 0.61 -9.59 16.79
N ILE A 386 1.28 -8.59 16.22
CA ILE A 386 2.73 -8.39 16.39
C ILE A 386 3.06 -8.23 17.88
N GLY A 387 4.02 -9.04 18.37
CA GLY A 387 4.45 -9.08 19.78
C GLY A 387 3.50 -9.86 20.69
N SER A 388 2.65 -10.74 20.14
CA SER A 388 1.92 -11.74 20.91
C SER A 388 2.70 -13.05 20.94
N ASP A 389 2.49 -13.87 21.98
CA ASP A 389 3.13 -15.21 22.10
C ASP A 389 2.86 -16.14 20.90
N LYS A 390 1.77 -15.89 20.16
CA LYS A 390 1.46 -16.61 18.93
C LYS A 390 2.35 -16.18 17.76
N ALA A 391 2.66 -14.90 17.63
CA ALA A 391 3.58 -14.39 16.61
C ALA A 391 5.00 -14.92 16.85
N ASP A 392 5.48 -14.85 18.08
CA ASP A 392 6.82 -15.31 18.47
C ASP A 392 6.99 -16.84 18.31
N LYS A 393 5.93 -17.64 18.55
CA LYS A 393 5.96 -19.10 18.28
C LYS A 393 6.03 -19.42 16.79
N HIS A 394 5.30 -18.70 15.95
CA HIS A 394 5.34 -18.93 14.50
C HIS A 394 6.68 -18.51 13.88
N GLU A 395 7.33 -17.47 14.42
CA GLU A 395 8.66 -17.05 13.99
C GLU A 395 9.75 -18.06 14.40
N ASN A 396 9.68 -18.60 15.62
CA ASN A 396 10.63 -19.59 16.12
C ASN A 396 10.52 -20.95 15.43
N GLU A 397 9.31 -21.41 15.13
CA GLU A 397 9.08 -22.68 14.43
C GLU A 397 9.47 -22.64 12.93
N ALA A 398 9.53 -21.45 12.32
CA ALA A 398 10.00 -21.28 10.93
C ALA A 398 11.54 -21.33 10.79
N GLN A 399 12.28 -21.37 11.90
CA GLN A 399 13.76 -21.43 11.92
C GLN A 399 14.30 -22.84 12.16
N GLU A 400 13.46 -23.80 12.57
CA GLU A 400 13.89 -25.17 12.86
C GLU A 400 13.77 -26.13 11.65
N ASP A 401 13.23 -25.68 10.50
CA ASP A 401 13.14 -26.39 9.24
C ASP A 401 13.99 -25.68 8.15
#